data_91e2aec4c402782473dd0df547b4260a
#
_entry.id   91e2aec4c402782473dd0df547b4260a
#
_cell.length_a   1.000
_cell.length_b   1.000
_cell.length_c   1.000
_cell.angle_alpha   90.00
_cell.angle_beta   90.00
_cell.angle_gamma   90.00
#
_symmetry.space_group_name_H-M   'P 1'
#
loop_
_entity.id
_entity.type
_entity.pdbx_description
1 polymer ?
#
loop_
_entity_poly.entity_id
_entity_poly.type
_entity_poly.pdbx_seq_one_letter_code
_entity_poly.pdbx_strand_id
1 'polypeptide(L)'
;MAKRPKLSFWQIWNMSFGFLGIQFGFALQNANVSRIFETLGAKVEEIPILWIAAPITGLIIQPIIGHMSDKTWTRLGRRRPYFLVGAILASLALLVMPNSPTLWVAAGMLWIMDASINISMEPFRAFVADMLPSEQRTTGFAMQSFFIGTGAVVASALPYIMTNWFNVSNTADPGFIPNSVKWSFYLGSGVFLLAVLWTVLRSKEYSPEELKAFEEAEQNELKSTIGESAIKEQVQYPATFFYKKSILWILAGILLSGLVWYLNYHYEL
;
A
#
# COMPACT_ATOMS: atom_id res chain seq x y z
N MET A 1 9.96 18.01 29.42
CA MET A 1 8.95 17.27 28.64
C MET A 1 9.65 16.50 27.53
N ALA A 2 9.31 15.25 27.34
CA ALA A 2 9.95 14.39 26.35
C ALA A 2 9.46 14.78 24.93
N LYS A 3 10.29 15.43 24.12
CA LYS A 3 9.98 15.73 22.72
C LYS A 3 10.44 14.55 21.84
N ARG A 4 9.69 14.26 20.77
CA ARG A 4 10.15 13.27 19.76
C ARG A 4 11.50 13.72 19.21
N PRO A 5 12.52 12.85 19.21
CA PRO A 5 13.83 13.19 18.66
C PRO A 5 13.74 13.37 17.14
N LYS A 6 14.48 14.36 16.63
CA LYS A 6 14.64 14.52 15.18
C LYS A 6 15.46 13.36 14.61
N LEU A 7 14.97 12.76 13.55
CA LEU A 7 15.67 11.70 12.83
C LEU A 7 16.58 12.30 11.76
N SER A 8 17.75 11.67 11.58
CA SER A 8 18.66 12.02 10.48
C SER A 8 18.07 11.63 9.12
N PHE A 9 18.61 12.20 8.05
CA PHE A 9 18.24 11.84 6.67
C PHE A 9 18.30 10.34 6.43
N TRP A 10 19.38 9.67 6.86
CA TRP A 10 19.56 8.23 6.67
C TRP A 10 18.57 7.38 7.49
N GLN A 11 18.14 7.86 8.64
CA GLN A 11 17.10 7.18 9.41
C GLN A 11 15.74 7.27 8.71
N ILE A 12 15.40 8.47 8.16
CA ILE A 12 14.17 8.66 7.37
C ILE A 12 14.22 7.84 6.08
N TRP A 13 15.39 7.79 5.41
CA TRP A 13 15.62 6.96 4.24
C TRP A 13 15.36 5.47 4.55
N ASN A 14 16.03 4.93 5.56
CA ASN A 14 15.93 3.52 5.92
C ASN A 14 14.51 3.13 6.34
N MET A 15 13.82 3.98 7.09
CA MET A 15 12.46 3.70 7.52
C MET A 15 11.44 3.79 6.38
N SER A 16 11.73 4.55 5.32
CA SER A 16 10.83 4.72 4.18
C SER A 16 11.13 3.75 3.03
N PHE A 17 12.29 3.09 3.04
CA PHE A 17 12.79 2.27 1.93
C PHE A 17 11.85 1.11 1.56
N GLY A 18 11.15 0.53 2.52
CA GLY A 18 10.19 -0.56 2.29
C GLY A 18 9.01 -0.18 1.38
N PHE A 19 8.69 1.13 1.25
CA PHE A 19 7.66 1.57 0.30
C PHE A 19 8.04 1.28 -1.16
N LEU A 20 9.33 1.28 -1.49
CA LEU A 20 9.80 0.85 -2.79
C LEU A 20 9.35 -0.59 -3.07
N GLY A 21 9.55 -1.51 -2.13
CA GLY A 21 9.14 -2.91 -2.28
C GLY A 21 7.62 -3.08 -2.40
N ILE A 22 6.85 -2.41 -1.54
CA ILE A 22 5.39 -2.45 -1.61
C ILE A 22 4.90 -1.95 -2.98
N GLN A 23 5.51 -0.88 -3.50
CA GLN A 23 5.13 -0.33 -4.79
C GLN A 23 5.53 -1.24 -5.96
N PHE A 24 6.59 -2.03 -5.84
CA PHE A 24 6.90 -3.08 -6.81
C PHE A 24 5.76 -4.07 -6.96
N GLY A 25 5.20 -4.56 -5.84
CA GLY A 25 4.04 -5.44 -5.86
C GLY A 25 2.84 -4.81 -6.57
N PHE A 26 2.47 -3.59 -6.17
CA PHE A 26 1.36 -2.85 -6.78
C PHE A 26 1.55 -2.58 -8.27
N ALA A 27 2.73 -2.12 -8.68
CA ALA A 27 2.98 -1.78 -10.07
C ALA A 27 3.00 -3.00 -10.98
N LEU A 28 3.60 -4.11 -10.54
CA LEU A 28 3.59 -5.37 -11.29
C LEU A 28 2.17 -5.93 -11.43
N GLN A 29 1.39 -5.88 -10.36
CA GLN A 29 -0.01 -6.25 -10.38
C GLN A 29 -0.78 -5.42 -11.41
N ASN A 30 -0.75 -4.11 -11.29
CA ASN A 30 -1.51 -3.21 -12.17
C ASN A 30 -1.09 -3.30 -13.64
N ALA A 31 0.20 -3.51 -13.90
CA ALA A 31 0.71 -3.57 -15.27
C ALA A 31 0.45 -4.92 -15.97
N ASN A 32 0.30 -6.02 -15.23
CA ASN A 32 0.39 -7.35 -15.84
C ASN A 32 -0.78 -8.29 -15.54
N VAL A 33 -1.57 -8.07 -14.46
CA VAL A 33 -2.58 -9.06 -14.05
C VAL A 33 -3.71 -9.18 -15.06
N SER A 34 -4.15 -8.09 -15.69
CA SER A 34 -5.14 -8.17 -16.77
C SER A 34 -4.64 -9.04 -17.92
N ARG A 35 -3.38 -8.88 -18.33
CA ARG A 35 -2.75 -9.72 -19.34
C ARG A 35 -2.67 -11.20 -18.91
N ILE A 36 -2.40 -11.47 -17.64
CA ILE A 36 -2.42 -12.83 -17.09
C ILE A 36 -3.83 -13.42 -17.22
N PHE A 37 -4.87 -12.66 -16.86
CA PHE A 37 -6.25 -13.11 -16.96
C PHE A 37 -6.67 -13.41 -18.41
N GLU A 38 -6.36 -12.49 -19.35
CA GLU A 38 -6.61 -12.70 -20.78
C GLU A 38 -5.89 -13.96 -21.31
N THR A 39 -4.61 -14.13 -20.93
CA THR A 39 -3.83 -15.33 -21.30
C THR A 39 -4.47 -16.62 -20.81
N LEU A 40 -5.09 -16.59 -19.62
CA LEU A 40 -5.79 -17.74 -19.02
C LEU A 40 -7.25 -17.86 -19.47
N GLY A 41 -7.68 -17.09 -20.48
CA GLY A 41 -8.97 -17.23 -21.15
C GLY A 41 -10.08 -16.32 -20.61
N ALA A 42 -9.78 -15.31 -19.80
CA ALA A 42 -10.76 -14.29 -19.42
C ALA A 42 -11.16 -13.44 -20.63
N LYS A 43 -12.46 -13.19 -20.77
CA LYS A 43 -12.95 -12.22 -21.75
C LYS A 43 -12.73 -10.81 -21.23
N VAL A 44 -12.56 -9.84 -22.12
CA VAL A 44 -12.30 -8.43 -21.75
C VAL A 44 -13.41 -7.88 -20.85
N GLU A 45 -14.66 -8.28 -21.10
CA GLU A 45 -15.83 -7.87 -20.31
C GLU A 45 -15.83 -8.42 -18.88
N GLU A 46 -15.09 -9.52 -18.63
CA GLU A 46 -14.99 -10.17 -17.31
C GLU A 46 -13.87 -9.56 -16.45
N ILE A 47 -12.90 -8.90 -17.05
CA ILE A 47 -11.73 -8.33 -16.34
C ILE A 47 -12.15 -7.35 -15.23
N PRO A 48 -13.08 -6.41 -15.41
CA PRO A 48 -13.48 -5.48 -14.35
C PRO A 48 -14.01 -6.16 -13.10
N ILE A 49 -14.75 -7.28 -13.23
CA ILE A 49 -15.26 -8.03 -12.07
C ILE A 49 -14.15 -8.79 -11.34
N LEU A 50 -13.13 -9.25 -12.06
CA LEU A 50 -11.97 -9.89 -11.46
C LEU A 50 -11.13 -8.91 -10.63
N TRP A 51 -11.12 -7.62 -11.02
CA TRP A 51 -10.44 -6.54 -10.29
C TRP A 51 -11.19 -6.02 -9.07
N ILE A 52 -12.40 -6.52 -8.78
CA ILE A 52 -13.17 -6.12 -7.59
C ILE A 52 -12.43 -6.46 -6.27
N ALA A 53 -11.44 -7.34 -6.34
CA ALA A 53 -10.57 -7.68 -5.22
C ALA A 53 -9.93 -6.44 -4.57
N ALA A 54 -9.36 -5.53 -5.38
CA ALA A 54 -8.62 -4.37 -4.90
C ALA A 54 -9.47 -3.42 -4.01
N PRO A 55 -10.64 -2.92 -4.46
CA PRO A 55 -11.46 -2.05 -3.61
C PRO A 55 -12.04 -2.79 -2.39
N ILE A 56 -12.40 -4.06 -2.50
CA ILE A 56 -12.98 -4.82 -1.37
C ILE A 56 -11.92 -5.08 -0.31
N THR A 57 -10.74 -5.56 -0.70
CA THR A 57 -9.65 -5.80 0.27
C THR A 57 -9.21 -4.49 0.92
N GLY A 58 -9.10 -3.39 0.18
CA GLY A 58 -8.80 -2.08 0.73
C GLY A 58 -9.83 -1.63 1.77
N LEU A 59 -11.12 -1.77 1.45
CA LEU A 59 -12.20 -1.37 2.35
C LEU A 59 -12.26 -2.20 3.64
N ILE A 60 -11.98 -3.49 3.56
CA ILE A 60 -12.11 -4.42 4.70
C ILE A 60 -10.79 -4.55 5.46
N ILE A 61 -9.69 -4.80 4.78
CA ILE A 61 -8.41 -5.15 5.41
C ILE A 61 -7.76 -3.94 6.08
N GLN A 62 -7.79 -2.76 5.44
CA GLN A 62 -7.10 -1.58 5.98
C GLN A 62 -7.63 -1.17 7.37
N PRO A 63 -8.95 -1.03 7.62
CA PRO A 63 -9.44 -0.69 8.96
C PRO A 63 -9.14 -1.76 10.00
N ILE A 64 -9.26 -3.04 9.64
CA ILE A 64 -9.01 -4.15 10.56
C ILE A 64 -7.53 -4.16 10.97
N ILE A 65 -6.63 -4.12 10.00
CA ILE A 65 -5.19 -4.18 10.25
C ILE A 65 -4.70 -2.89 10.92
N GLY A 66 -5.22 -1.72 10.53
CA GLY A 66 -4.95 -0.46 11.24
C GLY A 66 -5.26 -0.59 12.72
N HIS A 67 -6.49 -0.98 13.06
CA HIS A 67 -6.91 -1.17 14.44
C HIS A 67 -6.09 -2.23 15.20
N MET A 68 -5.82 -3.36 14.57
CA MET A 68 -5.01 -4.43 15.20
C MET A 68 -3.58 -3.95 15.45
N SER A 69 -2.96 -3.29 14.48
CA SER A 69 -1.59 -2.80 14.60
C SER A 69 -1.45 -1.70 15.66
N ASP A 70 -2.51 -0.94 15.93
CA ASP A 70 -2.51 0.07 17.00
C ASP A 70 -2.47 -0.54 18.40
N LYS A 71 -3.05 -1.73 18.58
CA LYS A 71 -3.16 -2.42 19.89
C LYS A 71 -2.06 -3.44 20.14
N THR A 72 -1.32 -3.84 19.13
CA THR A 72 -0.29 -4.86 19.24
C THR A 72 1.02 -4.26 19.74
N TRP A 73 1.73 -5.00 20.60
CA TRP A 73 3.12 -4.75 20.95
C TRP A 73 3.90 -6.04 21.03
N THR A 74 4.95 -6.17 20.23
CA THR A 74 5.80 -7.37 20.15
C THR A 74 7.27 -7.01 20.31
N ARG A 75 8.15 -8.02 20.32
CA ARG A 75 9.61 -7.80 20.32
C ARG A 75 10.11 -7.02 19.11
N LEU A 76 9.37 -7.07 17.98
CA LEU A 76 9.67 -6.27 16.77
C LEU A 76 9.08 -4.88 16.83
N GLY A 77 8.19 -4.58 17.76
CA GLY A 77 7.46 -3.34 17.85
C GLY A 77 5.97 -3.53 17.61
N ARG A 78 5.27 -2.43 17.31
CA ARG A 78 3.83 -2.35 17.12
C ARG A 78 3.43 -2.66 15.67
N ARG A 79 4.04 -1.95 14.72
CA ARG A 79 3.64 -1.97 13.30
C ARG A 79 4.51 -2.88 12.44
N ARG A 80 5.82 -3.02 12.76
CA ARG A 80 6.77 -3.83 11.97
C ARG A 80 6.36 -5.28 11.75
N PRO A 81 5.75 -6.00 12.72
CA PRO A 81 5.29 -7.35 12.48
C PRO A 81 4.27 -7.46 11.36
N TYR A 82 3.33 -6.50 11.28
CA TYR A 82 2.26 -6.51 10.28
C TYR A 82 2.80 -6.29 8.87
N PHE A 83 3.61 -5.25 8.67
CA PHE A 83 4.14 -5.04 7.32
C PHE A 83 5.17 -6.09 6.91
N LEU A 84 5.84 -6.75 7.85
CA LEU A 84 6.69 -7.90 7.53
C LEU A 84 5.85 -9.12 7.11
N VAL A 85 4.80 -9.46 7.85
CA VAL A 85 3.89 -10.57 7.51
C VAL A 85 3.21 -10.29 6.17
N GLY A 86 2.69 -9.08 5.97
CA GLY A 86 2.11 -8.68 4.69
C GLY A 86 3.10 -8.79 3.53
N ALA A 87 4.37 -8.39 3.73
CA ALA A 87 5.42 -8.51 2.72
C ALA A 87 5.75 -9.96 2.38
N ILE A 88 5.82 -10.85 3.37
CA ILE A 88 6.04 -12.29 3.14
C ILE A 88 4.89 -12.87 2.32
N LEU A 89 3.65 -12.63 2.73
CA LEU A 89 2.48 -13.15 2.03
C LEU A 89 2.35 -12.59 0.60
N ALA A 90 2.57 -11.28 0.41
CA ALA A 90 2.55 -10.65 -0.90
C ALA A 90 3.66 -11.18 -1.81
N SER A 91 4.87 -11.37 -1.26
CA SER A 91 5.98 -11.94 -2.02
C SER A 91 5.70 -13.38 -2.46
N LEU A 92 5.11 -14.19 -1.61
CA LEU A 92 4.65 -15.55 -1.99
C LEU A 92 3.57 -15.50 -3.06
N ALA A 93 2.60 -14.60 -2.93
CA ALA A 93 1.56 -14.42 -3.93
C ALA A 93 2.13 -13.98 -5.29
N LEU A 94 3.12 -13.08 -5.31
CA LEU A 94 3.85 -12.68 -6.52
C LEU A 94 4.60 -13.86 -7.17
N LEU A 95 5.13 -14.80 -6.40
CA LEU A 95 5.77 -16.00 -6.96
C LEU A 95 4.77 -16.97 -7.58
N VAL A 96 3.59 -17.13 -6.99
CA VAL A 96 2.58 -18.07 -7.45
C VAL A 96 1.75 -17.52 -8.61
N MET A 97 1.41 -16.22 -8.59
CA MET A 97 0.54 -15.57 -9.56
C MET A 97 0.90 -15.85 -11.04
N PRO A 98 2.15 -15.70 -11.49
CA PRO A 98 2.52 -15.92 -12.88
C PRO A 98 2.64 -17.42 -13.26
N ASN A 99 2.45 -18.31 -12.30
CA ASN A 99 2.42 -19.77 -12.50
C ASN A 99 1.02 -20.36 -12.34
N SER A 100 0.00 -19.52 -12.28
CA SER A 100 -1.39 -19.97 -12.11
C SER A 100 -1.82 -20.85 -13.28
N PRO A 101 -2.32 -22.07 -13.02
CA PRO A 101 -2.73 -23.00 -14.08
C PRO A 101 -4.09 -22.67 -14.69
N THR A 102 -4.91 -21.89 -13.99
CA THR A 102 -6.27 -21.52 -14.42
C THR A 102 -6.61 -20.10 -14.01
N LEU A 103 -7.59 -19.50 -14.70
CA LEU A 103 -8.11 -18.16 -14.40
C LEU A 103 -8.55 -18.02 -12.94
N TRP A 104 -9.24 -19.02 -12.39
CA TRP A 104 -9.75 -18.95 -11.01
C TRP A 104 -8.64 -18.97 -9.95
N VAL A 105 -7.55 -19.70 -10.22
CA VAL A 105 -6.36 -19.65 -9.36
C VAL A 105 -5.71 -18.29 -9.42
N ALA A 106 -5.56 -17.71 -10.61
CA ALA A 106 -5.01 -16.38 -10.76
C ALA A 106 -5.89 -15.30 -10.07
N ALA A 107 -7.22 -15.39 -10.20
CA ALA A 107 -8.15 -14.50 -9.50
C ALA A 107 -8.04 -14.64 -7.99
N GLY A 108 -7.99 -15.87 -7.46
CA GLY A 108 -7.76 -16.10 -6.02
C GLY A 108 -6.41 -15.55 -5.54
N MET A 109 -5.36 -15.68 -6.35
CA MET A 109 -4.04 -15.10 -6.03
C MET A 109 -4.06 -13.58 -6.04
N LEU A 110 -4.87 -12.93 -6.90
CA LEU A 110 -5.08 -11.48 -6.86
C LEU A 110 -5.68 -11.03 -5.51
N TRP A 111 -6.70 -11.73 -5.02
CA TRP A 111 -7.30 -11.45 -3.71
C TRP A 111 -6.28 -11.58 -2.57
N ILE A 112 -5.48 -12.64 -2.57
CA ILE A 112 -4.43 -12.87 -1.56
C ILE A 112 -3.37 -11.76 -1.65
N MET A 113 -2.95 -11.40 -2.86
CA MET A 113 -1.94 -10.38 -3.10
C MET A 113 -2.42 -9.01 -2.64
N ASP A 114 -3.62 -8.59 -3.03
CA ASP A 114 -4.21 -7.32 -2.60
C ASP A 114 -4.38 -7.25 -1.08
N ALA A 115 -4.92 -8.29 -0.46
CA ALA A 115 -5.04 -8.37 0.98
C ALA A 115 -3.68 -8.23 1.67
N SER A 116 -2.68 -8.96 1.19
CA SER A 116 -1.32 -8.98 1.74
C SER A 116 -0.61 -7.63 1.59
N ILE A 117 -0.77 -6.98 0.44
CA ILE A 117 -0.24 -5.63 0.21
C ILE A 117 -0.89 -4.63 1.18
N ASN A 118 -2.21 -4.70 1.38
CA ASN A 118 -2.91 -3.83 2.34
C ASN A 118 -2.48 -4.10 3.79
N ILE A 119 -2.25 -5.37 4.17
CA ILE A 119 -1.69 -5.74 5.49
C ILE A 119 -0.32 -5.10 5.70
N SER A 120 0.50 -5.02 4.66
CA SER A 120 1.82 -4.38 4.73
C SER A 120 1.72 -2.85 4.74
N MET A 121 0.95 -2.27 3.83
CA MET A 121 0.96 -0.85 3.52
C MET A 121 0.36 0.02 4.62
N GLU A 122 -0.77 -0.39 5.21
CA GLU A 122 -1.50 0.44 6.17
C GLU A 122 -0.71 0.71 7.46
N PRO A 123 -0.18 -0.33 8.17
CA PRO A 123 0.66 -0.08 9.33
C PRO A 123 1.95 0.67 8.98
N PHE A 124 2.45 0.50 7.76
CA PHE A 124 3.67 1.16 7.33
C PHE A 124 3.48 2.67 7.14
N ARG A 125 2.35 3.12 6.60
CA ARG A 125 2.01 4.56 6.54
C ARG A 125 1.94 5.18 7.93
N ALA A 126 1.25 4.51 8.84
CA ALA A 126 1.13 4.95 10.21
C ALA A 126 2.48 4.95 10.95
N PHE A 127 3.36 3.99 10.67
CA PHE A 127 4.72 3.93 11.22
C PHE A 127 5.53 5.20 10.94
N VAL A 128 5.47 5.72 9.71
CA VAL A 128 6.17 6.97 9.35
C VAL A 128 5.66 8.15 10.19
N ALA A 129 4.34 8.24 10.38
CA ALA A 129 3.73 9.30 11.19
C ALA A 129 4.08 9.18 12.69
N ASP A 130 4.13 7.95 13.22
CA ASP A 130 4.44 7.67 14.61
C ASP A 130 5.90 8.01 14.96
N MET A 131 6.81 7.79 14.02
CA MET A 131 8.26 7.94 14.24
C MET A 131 8.75 9.39 14.16
N LEU A 132 8.07 10.25 13.40
CA LEU A 132 8.57 11.58 13.08
C LEU A 132 7.91 12.67 13.93
N PRO A 133 8.70 13.66 14.44
CA PRO A 133 8.13 14.87 15.01
C PRO A 133 7.39 15.67 13.92
N SER A 134 6.46 16.54 14.33
CA SER A 134 5.59 17.30 13.43
C SER A 134 6.35 18.05 12.33
N GLU A 135 7.52 18.62 12.65
CA GLU A 135 8.35 19.38 11.70
C GLU A 135 8.96 18.50 10.59
N GLN A 136 9.13 17.17 10.84
CA GLN A 136 9.74 16.25 9.88
C GLN A 136 8.73 15.37 9.17
N ARG A 137 7.44 15.40 9.51
CA ARG A 137 6.41 14.57 8.89
C ARG A 137 6.32 14.80 7.37
N THR A 138 6.38 16.06 6.94
CA THR A 138 6.39 16.41 5.51
C THR A 138 7.57 15.78 4.79
N THR A 139 8.77 15.82 5.38
CA THR A 139 9.97 15.18 4.81
C THR A 139 9.81 13.66 4.75
N GLY A 140 9.23 13.04 5.79
CA GLY A 140 8.95 11.60 5.81
C GLY A 140 7.99 11.17 4.71
N PHE A 141 6.88 11.88 4.53
CA PHE A 141 5.92 11.60 3.46
C PHE A 141 6.48 11.90 2.07
N ALA A 142 7.32 12.93 1.92
CA ALA A 142 8.02 13.19 0.66
C ALA A 142 8.97 12.05 0.31
N MET A 143 9.73 11.52 1.29
CA MET A 143 10.60 10.36 1.10
C MET A 143 9.81 9.10 0.75
N GLN A 144 8.67 8.88 1.41
CA GLN A 144 7.74 7.81 1.07
C GLN A 144 7.28 7.93 -0.39
N SER A 145 6.83 9.12 -0.81
CA SER A 145 6.36 9.38 -2.18
C SER A 145 7.47 9.17 -3.21
N PHE A 146 8.71 9.53 -2.88
CA PHE A 146 9.87 9.27 -3.72
C PHE A 146 10.08 7.77 -3.96
N PHE A 147 10.04 6.93 -2.93
CA PHE A 147 10.17 5.49 -3.06
C PHE A 147 8.99 4.85 -3.78
N ILE A 148 7.77 5.33 -3.55
CA ILE A 148 6.58 4.91 -4.27
C ILE A 148 6.74 5.20 -5.76
N GLY A 149 7.08 6.43 -6.14
CA GLY A 149 7.29 6.82 -7.54
C GLY A 149 8.40 6.03 -8.23
N THR A 150 9.55 5.90 -7.56
CA THR A 150 10.68 5.12 -8.09
C THR A 150 10.31 3.65 -8.27
N GLY A 151 9.66 3.04 -7.26
CA GLY A 151 9.20 1.66 -7.32
C GLY A 151 8.21 1.42 -8.46
N ALA A 152 7.24 2.33 -8.63
CA ALA A 152 6.26 2.26 -9.71
C ALA A 152 6.90 2.26 -11.09
N VAL A 153 7.81 3.21 -11.35
CA VAL A 153 8.49 3.35 -12.65
C VAL A 153 9.32 2.12 -12.95
N VAL A 154 10.18 1.70 -12.01
CA VAL A 154 11.08 0.56 -12.24
C VAL A 154 10.31 -0.74 -12.41
N ALA A 155 9.32 -1.01 -11.55
CA ALA A 155 8.54 -2.24 -11.61
C ALA A 155 7.68 -2.34 -12.90
N SER A 156 7.06 -1.23 -13.32
CA SER A 156 6.28 -1.20 -14.57
C SER A 156 7.16 -1.41 -15.79
N ALA A 157 8.42 -1.00 -15.74
CA ALA A 157 9.38 -1.19 -16.83
C ALA A 157 9.99 -2.61 -16.85
N LEU A 158 9.85 -3.42 -15.80
CA LEU A 158 10.50 -4.73 -15.70
C LEU A 158 10.23 -5.66 -16.88
N PRO A 159 8.99 -5.88 -17.37
CA PRO A 159 8.78 -6.75 -18.53
C PRO A 159 9.51 -6.27 -19.78
N TYR A 160 9.56 -4.95 -19.99
CA TYR A 160 10.33 -4.34 -21.07
C TYR A 160 11.83 -4.58 -20.91
N ILE A 161 12.36 -4.35 -19.70
CA ILE A 161 13.79 -4.58 -19.37
C ILE A 161 14.15 -6.05 -19.58
N MET A 162 13.30 -6.99 -19.12
CA MET A 162 13.51 -8.42 -19.33
C MET A 162 13.57 -8.78 -20.81
N THR A 163 12.69 -8.21 -21.62
CA THR A 163 12.64 -8.50 -23.05
C THR A 163 13.81 -7.88 -23.82
N ASN A 164 14.08 -6.59 -23.60
CA ASN A 164 14.99 -5.84 -24.48
C ASN A 164 16.44 -5.85 -24.00
N TRP A 165 16.70 -6.02 -22.69
CA TRP A 165 18.06 -6.03 -22.15
C TRP A 165 18.55 -7.45 -21.85
N PHE A 166 17.65 -8.33 -21.42
CA PHE A 166 17.99 -9.71 -21.05
C PHE A 166 17.53 -10.74 -22.08
N ASN A 167 16.93 -10.31 -23.21
CA ASN A 167 16.42 -11.18 -24.29
C ASN A 167 15.45 -12.28 -23.80
N VAL A 168 14.70 -12.01 -22.72
CA VAL A 168 13.68 -12.93 -22.23
C VAL A 168 12.43 -12.84 -23.11
N SER A 169 11.92 -14.00 -23.57
CA SER A 169 10.73 -14.03 -24.44
C SER A 169 9.51 -13.35 -23.79
N ASN A 170 8.89 -12.44 -24.55
CA ASN A 170 7.62 -11.80 -24.21
C ASN A 170 6.40 -12.48 -24.87
N THR A 171 6.65 -13.54 -25.63
CA THR A 171 5.61 -14.38 -26.25
C THR A 171 5.62 -15.76 -25.61
N ALA A 172 4.47 -16.40 -25.58
CA ALA A 172 4.30 -17.78 -25.12
C ALA A 172 3.18 -18.45 -25.95
N ASP A 173 3.10 -19.77 -25.88
CA ASP A 173 2.00 -20.51 -26.47
C ASP A 173 0.64 -20.11 -25.85
N PRO A 174 -0.48 -20.28 -26.57
CA PRO A 174 -1.80 -19.98 -26.03
C PRO A 174 -2.04 -20.66 -24.67
N GLY A 175 -2.51 -19.91 -23.69
CA GLY A 175 -2.73 -20.39 -22.31
C GLY A 175 -1.50 -20.36 -21.40
N PHE A 176 -0.33 -19.93 -21.90
CA PHE A 176 0.89 -19.81 -21.10
C PHE A 176 1.31 -18.37 -20.90
N ILE A 177 1.67 -18.02 -19.67
CA ILE A 177 2.13 -16.68 -19.31
C ILE A 177 3.58 -16.51 -19.80
N PRO A 178 3.91 -15.38 -20.50
CA PRO A 178 5.25 -15.12 -21.00
C PRO A 178 6.33 -15.09 -19.92
N ASN A 179 7.53 -15.56 -20.27
CA ASN A 179 8.65 -15.61 -19.34
C ASN A 179 9.09 -14.21 -18.85
N SER A 180 8.96 -13.16 -19.68
CA SER A 180 9.24 -11.78 -19.27
C SER A 180 8.37 -11.35 -18.09
N VAL A 181 7.08 -11.73 -18.08
CA VAL A 181 6.16 -11.48 -16.97
C VAL A 181 6.54 -12.32 -15.75
N LYS A 182 6.80 -13.62 -15.92
CA LYS A 182 7.21 -14.51 -14.82
C LYS A 182 8.45 -13.98 -14.09
N TRP A 183 9.50 -13.66 -14.82
CA TRP A 183 10.73 -13.13 -14.24
C TRP A 183 10.55 -11.77 -13.58
N SER A 184 9.69 -10.90 -14.15
CA SER A 184 9.35 -9.61 -13.51
C SER A 184 8.70 -9.81 -12.16
N PHE A 185 7.77 -10.77 -12.04
CA PHE A 185 7.11 -11.09 -10.78
C PHE A 185 8.08 -11.72 -9.76
N TYR A 186 8.98 -12.61 -10.18
CA TYR A 186 9.98 -13.22 -9.29
C TYR A 186 10.95 -12.17 -8.74
N LEU A 187 11.46 -11.29 -9.61
CA LEU A 187 12.31 -10.18 -9.18
C LEU A 187 11.55 -9.21 -8.26
N GLY A 188 10.31 -8.86 -8.63
CA GLY A 188 9.47 -8.00 -7.81
C GLY A 188 9.17 -8.58 -6.44
N SER A 189 8.94 -9.89 -6.35
CA SER A 189 8.79 -10.61 -5.08
C SER A 189 10.04 -10.46 -4.20
N GLY A 190 11.23 -10.67 -4.77
CA GLY A 190 12.50 -10.49 -4.07
C GLY A 190 12.71 -9.05 -3.61
N VAL A 191 12.47 -8.08 -4.46
CA VAL A 191 12.60 -6.65 -4.13
C VAL A 191 11.61 -6.27 -3.04
N PHE A 192 10.35 -6.73 -3.10
CA PHE A 192 9.35 -6.47 -2.08
C PHE A 192 9.83 -6.95 -0.71
N LEU A 193 10.16 -8.23 -0.62
CA LEU A 193 10.58 -8.83 0.65
C LEU A 193 11.84 -8.17 1.20
N LEU A 194 12.86 -7.98 0.37
CA LEU A 194 14.15 -7.44 0.81
C LEU A 194 14.05 -5.97 1.23
N ALA A 195 13.27 -5.15 0.52
CA ALA A 195 13.09 -3.75 0.87
C ALA A 195 12.35 -3.58 2.21
N VAL A 196 11.29 -4.36 2.43
CA VAL A 196 10.56 -4.34 3.70
C VAL A 196 11.42 -4.90 4.83
N LEU A 197 12.12 -5.99 4.59
CA LEU A 197 13.04 -6.58 5.58
C LEU A 197 14.16 -5.60 5.97
N TRP A 198 14.71 -4.86 5.02
CA TRP A 198 15.67 -3.78 5.27
C TRP A 198 15.10 -2.76 6.25
N THR A 199 13.91 -2.26 5.99
CA THR A 199 13.26 -1.30 6.90
C THR A 199 13.01 -1.91 8.28
N VAL A 200 12.53 -3.16 8.37
CA VAL A 200 12.30 -3.84 9.66
C VAL A 200 13.59 -3.94 10.48
N LEU A 201 14.70 -4.28 9.84
CA LEU A 201 15.99 -4.47 10.52
C LEU A 201 16.69 -3.16 10.89
N ARG A 202 16.49 -2.10 10.08
CA ARG A 202 17.18 -0.81 10.25
C ARG A 202 16.39 0.24 11.02
N SER A 203 15.13 -0.03 11.33
CA SER A 203 14.28 0.89 12.09
C SER A 203 13.94 0.32 13.46
N LYS A 204 13.71 1.21 14.41
CA LYS A 204 13.21 0.87 15.75
C LYS A 204 11.93 1.67 15.99
N GLU A 205 10.98 1.08 16.70
CA GLU A 205 9.77 1.77 17.13
C GLU A 205 9.91 2.25 18.57
N TYR A 206 9.23 3.36 18.87
CA TYR A 206 9.07 3.82 20.23
C TYR A 206 8.08 2.92 20.98
N SER A 207 8.33 2.72 22.28
CA SER A 207 7.39 1.97 23.12
C SER A 207 6.04 2.71 23.25
N PRO A 208 4.95 2.01 23.59
CA PRO A 208 3.66 2.65 23.82
C PRO A 208 3.69 3.75 24.89
N GLU A 209 4.55 3.59 25.90
CA GLU A 209 4.75 4.58 26.96
C GLU A 209 5.46 5.81 26.42
N GLU A 210 6.52 5.63 25.60
CA GLU A 210 7.22 6.75 24.95
C GLU A 210 6.30 7.53 24.02
N LEU A 211 5.49 6.82 23.20
CA LEU A 211 4.55 7.45 22.28
C LEU A 211 3.52 8.31 23.03
N LYS A 212 2.93 7.78 24.13
CA LYS A 212 2.00 8.54 24.97
C LYS A 212 2.67 9.76 25.59
N ALA A 213 3.90 9.63 26.10
CA ALA A 213 4.63 10.74 26.67
C ALA A 213 4.91 11.84 25.61
N PHE A 214 5.20 11.48 24.37
CA PHE A 214 5.37 12.43 23.26
C PHE A 214 4.07 13.12 22.89
N GLU A 215 2.96 12.38 22.80
CA GLU A 215 1.63 12.92 22.49
C GLU A 215 1.15 13.89 23.56
N GLU A 216 1.31 13.56 24.83
CA GLU A 216 0.98 14.44 25.94
C GLU A 216 1.84 15.70 25.93
N ALA A 217 3.13 15.60 25.61
CA ALA A 217 4.01 16.76 25.50
C ALA A 217 3.62 17.66 24.32
N GLU A 218 3.33 17.09 23.15
CA GLU A 218 2.85 17.83 21.97
C GLU A 218 1.51 18.54 22.27
N GLN A 219 0.57 17.86 22.94
CA GLN A 219 -0.72 18.45 23.33
C GLN A 219 -0.55 19.60 24.33
N ASN A 220 0.32 19.46 25.33
CA ASN A 220 0.57 20.49 26.32
C ASN A 220 1.27 21.72 25.70
N GLU A 221 2.19 21.52 24.76
CA GLU A 221 2.81 22.60 24.01
C GLU A 221 1.78 23.34 23.14
N LEU A 222 0.89 22.60 22.48
CA LEU A 222 -0.21 23.18 21.69
C LEU A 222 -1.17 23.98 22.57
N LYS A 223 -1.54 23.46 23.75
CA LYS A 223 -2.38 24.16 24.74
C LYS A 223 -1.76 25.47 25.22
N SER A 224 -0.44 25.49 25.46
CA SER A 224 0.26 26.67 25.88
C SER A 224 0.41 27.76 24.80
N THR A 225 0.42 27.31 23.52
CA THR A 225 0.64 28.22 22.37
C THR A 225 -0.67 28.83 21.85
N ILE A 226 -1.76 28.07 21.82
CA ILE A 226 -3.01 28.49 21.16
C ILE A 226 -4.11 28.86 22.19
N GLY A 227 -3.96 28.48 23.45
CA GLY A 227 -4.98 28.63 24.50
C GLY A 227 -6.04 27.53 24.44
N GLU A 228 -6.63 27.19 25.60
CA GLU A 228 -7.59 26.09 25.74
C GLU A 228 -8.88 26.27 24.91
N SER A 229 -9.28 27.50 24.63
CA SER A 229 -10.49 27.81 23.85
C SER A 229 -10.35 27.45 22.38
N ALA A 230 -9.20 27.73 21.76
CA ALA A 230 -8.95 27.42 20.34
C ALA A 230 -8.81 25.92 20.08
N ILE A 231 -8.33 25.15 21.06
CA ILE A 231 -8.24 23.69 20.96
C ILE A 231 -9.63 23.06 21.03
N LYS A 232 -10.53 23.56 21.90
CA LYS A 232 -11.92 23.11 21.94
C LYS A 232 -12.62 23.36 20.63
N GLU A 233 -12.35 24.45 19.95
CA GLU A 233 -12.90 24.77 18.63
C GLU A 233 -12.34 23.85 17.53
N GLN A 234 -11.06 23.51 17.55
CA GLN A 234 -10.44 22.55 16.61
C GLN A 234 -10.84 21.09 16.87
N VAL A 235 -11.04 20.70 18.13
CA VAL A 235 -11.49 19.35 18.52
C VAL A 235 -13.01 19.21 18.39
N GLN A 236 -13.74 20.32 18.34
CA GLN A 236 -15.22 20.31 18.23
C GLN A 236 -15.75 20.04 16.82
N TYR A 237 -14.86 19.93 15.79
CA TYR A 237 -15.25 19.24 14.56
C TYR A 237 -15.11 17.72 14.78
N PRO A 238 -16.18 17.01 15.17
CA PRO A 238 -16.07 15.58 15.40
C PRO A 238 -15.64 14.94 14.08
N ALA A 239 -14.74 13.96 14.14
CA ALA A 239 -14.36 13.16 12.99
C ALA A 239 -15.59 12.63 12.22
N THR A 240 -16.71 12.45 12.92
CA THR A 240 -18.03 12.14 12.38
C THR A 240 -18.60 13.18 11.41
N PHE A 241 -18.24 14.47 11.52
CA PHE A 241 -18.72 15.51 10.59
C PHE A 241 -18.01 15.41 9.24
N PHE A 242 -16.69 15.22 9.25
CA PHE A 242 -15.89 14.98 8.03
C PHE A 242 -16.26 13.63 7.41
N TYR A 243 -16.47 12.62 8.23
CA TYR A 243 -16.86 11.28 7.79
C TYR A 243 -18.23 11.28 7.08
N LYS A 244 -19.27 11.90 7.66
CA LYS A 244 -20.59 12.01 7.02
C LYS A 244 -20.53 12.78 5.69
N LYS A 245 -19.80 13.91 5.65
CA LYS A 245 -19.70 14.73 4.45
C LYS A 245 -18.87 14.03 3.36
N SER A 246 -17.79 13.34 3.73
CA SER A 246 -16.96 12.56 2.80
C SER A 246 -17.70 11.36 2.22
N ILE A 247 -18.49 10.64 3.03
CA ILE A 247 -19.34 9.55 2.53
C ILE A 247 -20.34 10.07 1.51
N LEU A 248 -20.96 11.23 1.77
CA LEU A 248 -21.93 11.81 0.83
C LEU A 248 -21.27 12.13 -0.53
N TRP A 249 -20.05 12.67 -0.54
CA TRP A 249 -19.31 12.94 -1.76
C TRP A 249 -18.83 11.67 -2.48
N ILE A 250 -18.47 10.62 -1.73
CA ILE A 250 -18.12 9.31 -2.30
C ILE A 250 -19.36 8.69 -2.94
N LEU A 251 -20.50 8.69 -2.27
CA LEU A 251 -21.76 8.19 -2.83
C LEU A 251 -22.20 9.00 -4.05
N ALA A 252 -22.07 10.32 -4.02
CA ALA A 252 -22.34 11.18 -5.17
C ALA A 252 -21.42 10.87 -6.36
N GLY A 253 -20.12 10.60 -6.11
CA GLY A 253 -19.16 10.18 -7.12
C GLY A 253 -19.50 8.82 -7.75
N ILE A 254 -19.92 7.85 -6.94
CA ILE A 254 -20.37 6.53 -7.40
C ILE A 254 -21.64 6.66 -8.27
N LEU A 255 -22.61 7.45 -7.82
CA LEU A 255 -23.85 7.70 -8.57
C LEU A 255 -23.58 8.41 -9.92
N LEU A 256 -22.70 9.42 -9.92
CA LEU A 256 -22.31 10.13 -11.15
C LEU A 256 -21.57 9.19 -12.13
N SER A 257 -20.64 8.38 -11.64
CA SER A 257 -19.92 7.43 -12.52
C SER A 257 -20.85 6.35 -13.06
N GLY A 258 -21.80 5.87 -12.25
CA GLY A 258 -22.85 4.94 -12.69
C GLY A 258 -23.78 5.56 -13.73
N LEU A 259 -24.14 6.84 -13.57
CA LEU A 259 -24.96 7.59 -14.54
C LEU A 259 -24.21 7.79 -15.87
N VAL A 260 -22.93 8.18 -15.82
CA VAL A 260 -22.09 8.34 -17.02
C VAL A 260 -21.94 7.00 -17.75
N TRP A 261 -21.72 5.91 -17.02
CA TRP A 261 -21.65 4.56 -17.59
C TRP A 261 -22.98 4.15 -18.23
N TYR A 262 -24.12 4.41 -17.56
CA TYR A 262 -25.46 4.12 -18.07
C TYR A 262 -25.76 4.91 -19.35
N LEU A 263 -25.44 6.21 -19.38
CA LEU A 263 -25.62 7.06 -20.55
C LEU A 263 -24.74 6.60 -21.73
N ASN A 264 -23.47 6.27 -21.49
CA ASN A 264 -22.57 5.73 -22.51
C ASN A 264 -23.08 4.41 -23.09
N TYR A 265 -23.61 3.52 -22.21
CA TYR A 265 -24.12 2.23 -22.64
C TYR A 265 -25.41 2.33 -23.47
N HIS A 266 -26.32 3.26 -23.14
CA HIS A 266 -27.61 3.39 -23.82
C HIS A 266 -27.63 4.35 -25.00
N TYR A 267 -26.72 5.29 -25.07
CA TYR A 267 -26.73 6.33 -26.12
C TYR A 267 -25.52 6.32 -27.06
N GLU A 268 -24.62 5.30 -26.95
CA GLU A 268 -23.42 5.15 -27.79
C GLU A 268 -22.62 6.47 -27.95
N LEU A 269 -22.47 7.24 -26.86
CA LEU A 269 -21.74 8.51 -26.84
C LEU A 269 -20.23 8.28 -26.66
#